data_f1aa7279d3c91b71ae021d80322ac0d4
#
_entry.id   f1aa7279d3c91b71ae021d80322ac0d4
#
_cell.length_a   1.000
_cell.length_b   1.000
_cell.length_c   1.000
_cell.angle_alpha   90.00
_cell.angle_beta   90.00
_cell.angle_gamma   90.00
#
_symmetry.space_group_name_H-M   'P 1'
#
loop_
_entity.id
_entity.type
_entity.pdbx_description
1 polymer ?
#
loop_
_entity_poly.entity_id
_entity_poly.type
_entity_poly.pdbx_seq_one_letter_code
_entity_poly.pdbx_strand_id
1 'polypeptide(L)'
;MLPRQAACGVREGVLQLQRRPCAAEAGLYPGIIYYLTLWFGREERAKATGLFLLGVCLANIIGAPLGGLLLSLDGMSGWHGWQWMFFIEGLPAIALAFVVWRRLPDKPADARWLDSNDVEAINAVLEKEAKETRHTPSRFSLKTALTTRVFLLLVLIYFTHQFSVYGLSYFLPGIIGSWGQLTPLQIGLLTAIPWIAAAAGGILLPRFARTEQRSRSMLMAGYLVMATGMAIGAIAGHGVALLGFSLAAFMFFAMQSIIFNWLPSIMSGHMLAGSFGLLNCLGLCGGFLGPFILGAFEDRTGAATSGLWFAVALLIVGALVSLFIKSSSSPGSASAKQADGEKA
;
A
#
# COMPACT_ATOMS: atom_id res chain seq x y z
N MET A 1 -27.10 36.88 4.53
CA MET A 1 -26.02 36.83 5.56
C MET A 1 -26.46 35.85 6.63
N LEU A 2 -25.99 34.61 6.59
CA LEU A 2 -26.17 33.64 7.71
C LEU A 2 -25.30 34.09 8.88
N PRO A 3 -25.80 34.08 10.09
CA PRO A 3 -25.03 34.51 11.26
C PRO A 3 -23.79 33.65 11.43
N ARG A 4 -22.62 34.25 11.66
CA ARG A 4 -21.31 33.62 11.81
C ARG A 4 -21.31 32.44 12.81
N GLN A 5 -22.22 32.44 13.79
CA GLN A 5 -22.37 31.36 14.78
C GLN A 5 -22.95 30.07 14.19
N ALA A 6 -23.90 30.15 13.24
CA ALA A 6 -24.44 28.96 12.56
C ALA A 6 -23.40 28.29 11.65
N ALA A 7 -22.57 29.08 10.98
CA ALA A 7 -21.48 28.57 10.16
C ALA A 7 -20.39 27.88 10.97
N CYS A 8 -20.11 28.34 12.19
CA CYS A 8 -19.15 27.73 13.10
C CYS A 8 -19.63 26.38 13.63
N GLY A 9 -20.91 26.28 14.02
CA GLY A 9 -21.49 25.02 14.53
C GLY A 9 -21.60 23.94 13.46
N VAL A 10 -21.91 24.30 12.21
CA VAL A 10 -21.92 23.36 11.08
C VAL A 10 -20.50 22.86 10.79
N ARG A 11 -19.50 23.74 10.85
CA ARG A 11 -18.09 23.40 10.63
C ARG A 11 -17.56 22.45 11.72
N GLU A 12 -17.90 22.67 12.97
CA GLU A 12 -17.53 21.79 14.08
C GLU A 12 -18.24 20.43 13.98
N GLY A 13 -19.50 20.38 13.61
CA GLY A 13 -20.25 19.16 13.37
C GLY A 13 -19.65 18.31 12.23
N VAL A 14 -19.27 18.94 11.13
CA VAL A 14 -18.61 18.27 9.99
C VAL A 14 -17.24 17.74 10.40
N LEU A 15 -16.44 18.51 11.16
CA LEU A 15 -15.15 18.08 11.65
C LEU A 15 -15.25 16.92 12.66
N GLN A 16 -16.29 16.90 13.49
CA GLN A 16 -16.55 15.78 14.40
C GLN A 16 -17.01 14.53 13.66
N LEU A 17 -17.86 14.67 12.63
CA LEU A 17 -18.26 13.57 11.75
C LEU A 17 -17.08 12.96 10.98
N GLN A 18 -16.12 13.78 10.55
CA GLN A 18 -14.90 13.29 9.87
C GLN A 18 -13.90 12.63 10.83
N ARG A 19 -13.80 13.09 12.09
CA ARG A 19 -12.85 12.51 13.07
C ARG A 19 -13.18 11.08 13.48
N ARG A 20 -14.47 10.72 13.56
CA ARG A 20 -14.91 9.37 13.98
C ARG A 20 -14.57 8.27 12.98
N PRO A 21 -14.84 8.41 11.66
CA PRO A 21 -14.42 7.44 10.66
C PRO A 21 -12.90 7.30 10.58
N CYS A 22 -12.16 8.40 10.57
CA CYS A 22 -10.70 8.37 10.54
C CYS A 22 -10.10 7.61 11.75
N ALA A 23 -10.68 7.77 12.94
CA ALA A 23 -10.23 7.04 14.13
C ALA A 23 -10.54 5.54 14.04
N ALA A 24 -11.68 5.16 13.45
CA ALA A 24 -12.06 3.76 13.24
C ALA A 24 -11.18 3.09 12.16
N GLU A 25 -10.92 3.78 11.06
CA GLU A 25 -10.06 3.27 9.97
C GLU A 25 -8.59 3.17 10.39
N ALA A 26 -8.09 4.11 11.18
CA ALA A 26 -6.70 4.10 11.65
C ALA A 26 -6.36 2.84 12.47
N GLY A 27 -7.33 2.23 13.14
CA GLY A 27 -7.15 1.00 13.91
C GLY A 27 -7.26 -0.29 13.10
N LEU A 28 -7.87 -0.27 11.92
CA LEU A 28 -8.21 -1.49 11.17
C LEU A 28 -6.96 -2.24 10.70
N TYR A 29 -6.07 -1.57 9.97
CA TYR A 29 -4.86 -2.20 9.44
C TYR A 29 -3.91 -2.70 10.53
N PRO A 30 -3.54 -1.89 11.54
CA PRO A 30 -2.74 -2.37 12.67
C PRO A 30 -3.43 -3.50 13.44
N GLY A 31 -4.75 -3.45 13.58
CA GLY A 31 -5.54 -4.49 14.24
C GLY A 31 -5.47 -5.82 13.50
N ILE A 32 -5.59 -5.82 12.18
CA ILE A 32 -5.45 -7.03 11.35
C ILE A 32 -4.03 -7.59 11.47
N ILE A 33 -3.00 -6.76 11.35
CA ILE A 33 -1.61 -7.21 11.49
C ILE A 33 -1.38 -7.80 12.89
N TYR A 34 -1.89 -7.16 13.95
CA TYR A 34 -1.83 -7.70 15.31
C TYR A 34 -2.56 -9.05 15.42
N TYR A 35 -3.78 -9.16 14.88
CA TYR A 35 -4.53 -10.40 14.86
C TYR A 35 -3.75 -11.53 14.18
N LEU A 36 -3.13 -11.26 13.04
CA LEU A 36 -2.29 -12.24 12.34
C LEU A 36 -1.09 -12.70 13.19
N THR A 37 -0.58 -11.86 14.12
CA THR A 37 0.49 -12.28 15.03
C THR A 37 0.05 -13.28 16.10
N LEU A 38 -1.25 -13.35 16.38
CA LEU A 38 -1.80 -14.32 17.35
C LEU A 38 -2.04 -15.70 16.73
N TRP A 39 -2.09 -15.79 15.39
CA TRP A 39 -2.44 -17.00 14.67
C TRP A 39 -1.30 -17.61 13.89
N PHE A 40 -0.36 -16.80 13.42
CA PHE A 40 0.66 -17.23 12.48
C PHE A 40 2.07 -16.91 12.97
N GLY A 41 2.98 -17.88 12.86
CA GLY A 41 4.40 -17.65 12.98
C GLY A 41 4.94 -16.74 11.87
N ARG A 42 6.15 -16.27 12.00
CA ARG A 42 6.76 -15.23 11.14
C ARG A 42 6.66 -15.53 9.63
N GLU A 43 6.93 -16.78 9.21
CA GLU A 43 6.90 -17.15 7.80
C GLU A 43 5.48 -17.20 7.23
N GLU A 44 4.55 -17.80 7.97
CA GLU A 44 3.15 -17.94 7.55
C GLU A 44 2.41 -16.60 7.60
N ARG A 45 2.73 -15.77 8.58
CA ARG A 45 2.22 -14.41 8.70
C ARG A 45 2.61 -13.55 7.49
N ALA A 46 3.83 -13.73 6.96
CA ALA A 46 4.24 -13.03 5.73
C ALA A 46 3.37 -13.44 4.53
N LYS A 47 3.02 -14.72 4.40
CA LYS A 47 2.10 -15.23 3.37
C LYS A 47 0.68 -14.68 3.57
N ALA A 48 0.16 -14.74 4.80
CA ALA A 48 -1.17 -14.23 5.14
C ALA A 48 -1.29 -12.71 4.88
N THR A 49 -0.27 -11.94 5.25
CA THR A 49 -0.21 -10.50 4.94
C THR A 49 -0.15 -10.24 3.43
N GLY A 50 0.58 -11.05 2.68
CA GLY A 50 0.60 -10.98 1.21
C GLY A 50 -0.78 -11.23 0.60
N LEU A 51 -1.50 -12.24 1.08
CA LEU A 51 -2.89 -12.52 0.67
C LEU A 51 -3.84 -11.36 1.02
N PHE A 52 -3.68 -10.78 2.20
CA PHE A 52 -4.45 -9.61 2.61
C PHE A 52 -4.23 -8.41 1.67
N LEU A 53 -2.99 -8.16 1.26
CA LEU A 53 -2.66 -7.10 0.31
C LEU A 53 -3.24 -7.35 -1.09
N LEU A 54 -3.37 -8.61 -1.52
CA LEU A 54 -4.08 -8.94 -2.76
C LEU A 54 -5.55 -8.55 -2.72
N GLY A 55 -6.17 -8.49 -1.54
CA GLY A 55 -7.52 -7.98 -1.34
C GLY A 55 -7.68 -6.54 -1.84
N VAL A 56 -6.65 -5.72 -1.72
CA VAL A 56 -6.65 -4.33 -2.25
C VAL A 56 -6.76 -4.33 -3.77
N CYS A 57 -6.02 -5.23 -4.44
CA CYS A 57 -6.12 -5.39 -5.90
C CYS A 57 -7.52 -5.83 -6.31
N LEU A 58 -8.04 -6.86 -5.66
CA LEU A 58 -9.37 -7.41 -5.95
C LEU A 58 -10.47 -6.37 -5.72
N ALA A 59 -10.35 -5.58 -4.64
CA ALA A 59 -11.30 -4.50 -4.37
C ALA A 59 -11.32 -3.46 -5.49
N ASN A 60 -10.18 -3.10 -6.05
CA ASN A 60 -10.12 -2.15 -7.18
C ASN A 60 -10.56 -2.78 -8.50
N ILE A 61 -10.20 -4.06 -8.76
CA ILE A 61 -10.60 -4.78 -9.99
C ILE A 61 -12.12 -4.93 -10.06
N ILE A 62 -12.76 -5.24 -8.94
CA ILE A 62 -14.22 -5.44 -8.86
C ILE A 62 -14.94 -4.11 -8.62
N GLY A 63 -14.41 -3.28 -7.74
CA GLY A 63 -15.01 -2.02 -7.32
C GLY A 63 -15.09 -1.00 -8.44
N ALA A 64 -14.06 -0.89 -9.30
CA ALA A 64 -14.09 0.10 -10.38
C ALA A 64 -15.22 -0.17 -11.40
N PRO A 65 -15.44 -1.38 -11.94
CA PRO A 65 -16.59 -1.70 -12.78
C PRO A 65 -17.92 -1.60 -12.04
N LEU A 66 -17.98 -2.08 -10.79
CA LEU A 66 -19.19 -2.01 -9.97
C LEU A 66 -19.59 -0.56 -9.68
N GLY A 67 -18.64 0.27 -9.26
CA GLY A 67 -18.88 1.70 -9.05
C GLY A 67 -19.34 2.39 -10.32
N GLY A 68 -18.74 2.09 -11.48
CA GLY A 68 -19.19 2.57 -12.78
C GLY A 68 -20.63 2.15 -13.13
N LEU A 69 -20.99 0.88 -12.84
CA LEU A 69 -22.36 0.39 -13.00
C LEU A 69 -23.33 1.14 -12.07
N LEU A 70 -22.98 1.31 -10.81
CA LEU A 70 -23.83 1.96 -9.81
C LEU A 70 -24.03 3.47 -10.11
N LEU A 71 -22.98 4.13 -10.61
CA LEU A 71 -23.07 5.52 -11.07
C LEU A 71 -24.04 5.68 -12.24
N SER A 72 -24.23 4.66 -13.09
CA SER A 72 -25.22 4.70 -14.18
C SER A 72 -26.67 4.66 -13.71
N LEU A 73 -26.93 4.37 -12.42
CA LEU A 73 -28.26 4.41 -11.80
C LEU A 73 -28.65 5.82 -11.33
N ASP A 74 -27.94 6.87 -11.76
CA ASP A 74 -28.23 8.25 -11.39
C ASP A 74 -29.67 8.62 -11.76
N GLY A 75 -30.40 9.25 -10.81
CA GLY A 75 -31.82 9.61 -10.96
C GLY A 75 -32.82 8.47 -10.69
N MET A 76 -32.39 7.19 -10.58
CA MET A 76 -33.29 6.08 -10.27
C MET A 76 -33.80 6.20 -8.82
N SER A 77 -35.13 6.15 -8.65
CA SER A 77 -35.80 6.34 -7.35
C SER A 77 -35.50 7.67 -6.66
N GLY A 78 -35.09 8.70 -7.41
CA GLY A 78 -34.73 10.03 -6.88
C GLY A 78 -33.36 10.10 -6.21
N TRP A 79 -32.56 9.03 -6.30
CA TRP A 79 -31.21 8.96 -5.73
C TRP A 79 -30.15 9.29 -6.77
N HIS A 80 -29.08 9.93 -6.33
CA HIS A 80 -27.89 10.13 -7.15
C HIS A 80 -27.05 8.85 -7.24
N GLY A 81 -26.36 8.64 -8.37
CA GLY A 81 -25.56 7.44 -8.60
C GLY A 81 -24.52 7.16 -7.52
N TRP A 82 -23.89 8.22 -6.96
CA TRP A 82 -22.94 8.07 -5.84
C TRP A 82 -23.60 7.53 -4.56
N GLN A 83 -24.90 7.80 -4.32
CA GLN A 83 -25.63 7.28 -3.16
C GLN A 83 -25.84 5.77 -3.29
N TRP A 84 -26.18 5.31 -4.51
CA TRP A 84 -26.26 3.90 -4.83
C TRP A 84 -24.93 3.17 -4.59
N MET A 85 -23.82 3.79 -5.02
CA MET A 85 -22.48 3.26 -4.82
C MET A 85 -22.19 3.04 -3.34
N PHE A 86 -22.33 4.07 -2.50
CA PHE A 86 -22.08 3.94 -1.05
C PHE A 86 -23.01 2.93 -0.37
N PHE A 87 -24.28 2.92 -0.76
CA PHE A 87 -25.26 2.01 -0.16
C PHE A 87 -24.96 0.55 -0.51
N ILE A 88 -24.78 0.23 -1.79
CA ILE A 88 -24.59 -1.15 -2.25
C ILE A 88 -23.20 -1.68 -1.89
N GLU A 89 -22.15 -0.87 -2.02
CA GLU A 89 -20.79 -1.28 -1.65
C GLU A 89 -20.60 -1.36 -0.12
N GLY A 90 -21.39 -0.62 0.65
CA GLY A 90 -21.38 -0.69 2.10
C GLY A 90 -22.04 -1.96 2.67
N LEU A 91 -23.05 -2.52 2.00
CA LEU A 91 -23.77 -3.71 2.48
C LEU A 91 -22.89 -4.94 2.72
N PRO A 92 -21.99 -5.33 1.80
CA PRO A 92 -21.05 -6.43 2.04
C PRO A 92 -20.15 -6.22 3.25
N ALA A 93 -19.71 -4.98 3.49
CA ALA A 93 -18.87 -4.65 4.64
C ALA A 93 -19.64 -4.85 5.96
N ILE A 94 -20.90 -4.43 6.03
CA ILE A 94 -21.78 -4.65 7.19
C ILE A 94 -22.06 -6.15 7.40
N ALA A 95 -22.33 -6.87 6.32
CA ALA A 95 -22.55 -8.33 6.40
C ALA A 95 -21.31 -9.06 6.89
N LEU A 96 -20.11 -8.70 6.35
CA LEU A 96 -18.83 -9.24 6.80
C LEU A 96 -18.53 -8.89 8.25
N ALA A 97 -18.79 -7.66 8.68
CA ALA A 97 -18.60 -7.27 10.08
C ALA A 97 -19.42 -8.17 11.04
N PHE A 98 -20.66 -8.47 10.67
CA PHE A 98 -21.51 -9.38 11.43
C PHE A 98 -20.99 -10.83 11.43
N VAL A 99 -20.49 -11.32 10.28
CA VAL A 99 -19.90 -12.66 10.18
C VAL A 99 -18.60 -12.73 11.02
N VAL A 100 -17.73 -11.73 10.92
CA VAL A 100 -16.50 -11.63 11.71
C VAL A 100 -16.82 -11.64 13.20
N TRP A 101 -17.73 -10.78 13.63
CA TRP A 101 -18.14 -10.72 15.04
C TRP A 101 -18.68 -12.04 15.58
N ARG A 102 -19.39 -12.82 14.76
CA ARG A 102 -19.95 -14.12 15.18
C ARG A 102 -19.04 -15.31 15.02
N ARG A 103 -18.13 -15.28 14.06
CA ARG A 103 -17.38 -16.47 13.61
C ARG A 103 -15.89 -16.39 13.86
N LEU A 104 -15.33 -15.19 13.99
CA LEU A 104 -13.89 -15.03 14.12
C LEU A 104 -13.50 -15.08 15.61
N PRO A 105 -12.81 -16.13 16.08
CA PRO A 105 -12.34 -16.22 17.47
C PRO A 105 -11.14 -15.31 17.68
N ASP A 106 -11.02 -14.75 18.88
CA ASP A 106 -9.92 -13.84 19.22
C ASP A 106 -8.56 -14.55 19.28
N LYS A 107 -8.54 -15.82 19.66
CA LYS A 107 -7.29 -16.60 19.83
C LYS A 107 -7.50 -18.03 19.30
N PRO A 108 -6.38 -18.73 18.93
CA PRO A 108 -6.44 -20.12 18.50
C PRO A 108 -7.15 -21.04 19.51
N ALA A 109 -6.98 -20.80 20.81
CA ALA A 109 -7.63 -21.57 21.88
C ALA A 109 -9.17 -21.46 21.87
N ASP A 110 -9.73 -20.40 21.32
CA ASP A 110 -11.17 -20.16 21.26
C ASP A 110 -11.79 -20.74 19.97
N ALA A 111 -10.97 -21.26 19.07
CA ALA A 111 -11.37 -21.78 17.76
C ALA A 111 -11.91 -23.21 17.88
N ARG A 112 -13.22 -23.37 17.71
CA ARG A 112 -13.91 -24.66 17.84
C ARG A 112 -13.55 -25.68 16.73
N TRP A 113 -12.89 -25.25 15.68
CA TRP A 113 -12.46 -26.12 14.56
C TRP A 113 -10.99 -26.59 14.65
N LEU A 114 -10.24 -26.13 15.65
CA LEU A 114 -8.88 -26.56 15.92
C LEU A 114 -8.89 -27.64 16.99
N ASP A 115 -8.11 -28.69 16.79
CA ASP A 115 -7.84 -29.68 17.82
C ASP A 115 -6.86 -29.13 18.84
N SER A 116 -6.91 -29.68 20.06
CA SER A 116 -5.98 -29.26 21.14
C SER A 116 -4.51 -29.38 20.77
N ASN A 117 -4.16 -30.39 19.97
CA ASN A 117 -2.78 -30.58 19.47
C ASN A 117 -2.35 -29.45 18.51
N ASP A 118 -3.25 -28.97 17.64
CA ASP A 118 -2.99 -27.87 16.73
C ASP A 118 -2.80 -26.54 17.47
N VAL A 119 -3.65 -26.31 18.48
CA VAL A 119 -3.54 -25.13 19.36
C VAL A 119 -2.20 -25.13 20.10
N GLU A 120 -1.79 -26.27 20.61
CA GLU A 120 -0.50 -26.43 21.33
C GLU A 120 0.67 -26.20 20.37
N ALA A 121 0.62 -26.74 19.15
CA ALA A 121 1.64 -26.54 18.12
C ALA A 121 1.77 -25.05 17.73
N ILE A 122 0.66 -24.35 17.50
CA ILE A 122 0.65 -22.91 17.19
C ILE A 122 1.28 -22.13 18.36
N ASN A 123 0.82 -22.38 19.60
CA ASN A 123 1.34 -21.68 20.77
C ASN A 123 2.84 -21.94 20.98
N ALA A 124 3.32 -23.15 20.75
CA ALA A 124 4.75 -23.49 20.87
C ALA A 124 5.61 -22.68 19.88
N VAL A 125 5.14 -22.51 18.63
CA VAL A 125 5.83 -21.70 17.62
C VAL A 125 5.85 -20.22 18.04
N LEU A 126 4.72 -19.68 18.48
CA LEU A 126 4.60 -18.29 18.90
C LEU A 126 5.42 -17.99 20.16
N GLU A 127 5.45 -18.91 21.14
CA GLU A 127 6.30 -18.77 22.33
C GLU A 127 7.79 -18.80 22.00
N LYS A 128 8.20 -19.67 21.08
CA LYS A 128 9.61 -19.72 20.62
C LYS A 128 10.02 -18.40 20.00
N GLU A 129 9.20 -17.85 19.09
CA GLU A 129 9.46 -16.56 18.48
C GLU A 129 9.45 -15.40 19.51
N ALA A 130 8.55 -15.44 20.49
CA ALA A 130 8.50 -14.45 21.56
C ALA A 130 9.75 -14.50 22.45
N LYS A 131 10.29 -15.69 22.74
CA LYS A 131 11.55 -15.85 23.50
C LYS A 131 12.73 -15.30 22.72
N GLU A 132 12.83 -15.59 21.42
CA GLU A 132 13.90 -15.06 20.55
C GLU A 132 13.86 -13.51 20.49
N THR A 133 12.67 -12.92 20.47
CA THR A 133 12.50 -11.46 20.43
C THR A 133 12.81 -10.78 21.77
N ARG A 134 12.60 -11.46 22.92
CA ARG A 134 12.89 -10.91 24.26
C ARG A 134 14.38 -10.72 24.53
N HIS A 135 15.25 -11.46 23.86
CA HIS A 135 16.71 -11.34 24.02
C HIS A 135 17.32 -10.13 23.28
N THR A 136 16.53 -9.33 22.57
CA THR A 136 17.04 -8.13 21.90
C THR A 136 16.50 -6.87 22.62
N PRO A 137 17.20 -6.35 23.65
CA PRO A 137 16.74 -5.20 24.42
C PRO A 137 17.05 -3.89 23.67
N SER A 138 16.26 -3.54 22.68
CA SER A 138 16.35 -2.19 22.10
C SER A 138 14.95 -1.56 22.04
N ARG A 139 14.74 -0.50 22.85
CA ARG A 139 13.54 0.34 22.72
C ARG A 139 13.59 1.05 21.37
N PHE A 140 12.44 1.16 20.70
CA PHE A 140 12.34 2.02 19.51
C PHE A 140 12.79 3.42 19.84
N SER A 141 13.73 3.95 19.07
CA SER A 141 14.22 5.33 19.16
C SER A 141 13.95 6.03 17.83
N LEU A 142 13.02 6.99 17.87
CA LEU A 142 12.70 7.82 16.71
C LEU A 142 13.94 8.55 16.20
N LYS A 143 14.78 9.06 17.13
CA LYS A 143 16.03 9.74 16.76
C LYS A 143 16.97 8.82 15.98
N THR A 144 17.15 7.59 16.43
CA THR A 144 18.02 6.61 15.76
C THR A 144 17.49 6.27 14.37
N ALA A 145 16.18 6.07 14.22
CA ALA A 145 15.56 5.83 12.93
C ALA A 145 15.79 7.00 11.96
N LEU A 146 15.49 8.23 12.40
CA LEU A 146 15.61 9.44 11.58
C LEU A 146 17.06 9.89 11.33
N THR A 147 18.05 9.37 12.05
CA THR A 147 19.48 9.63 11.78
C THR A 147 20.12 8.55 10.91
N THR A 148 19.45 7.42 10.70
CA THR A 148 19.96 6.33 9.84
C THR A 148 19.79 6.70 8.38
N ARG A 149 20.90 6.97 7.67
CA ARG A 149 20.90 7.39 6.25
C ARG A 149 20.10 6.45 5.35
N VAL A 150 20.28 5.15 5.50
CA VAL A 150 19.58 4.15 4.67
C VAL A 150 18.08 4.17 4.93
N PHE A 151 17.65 4.37 6.17
CA PHE A 151 16.24 4.53 6.52
C PHE A 151 15.62 5.77 5.84
N LEU A 152 16.30 6.91 5.87
CA LEU A 152 15.83 8.13 5.21
C LEU A 152 15.72 7.97 3.69
N LEU A 153 16.68 7.26 3.07
CA LEU A 153 16.61 6.93 1.65
C LEU A 153 15.40 6.04 1.33
N LEU A 154 15.11 5.04 2.17
CA LEU A 154 13.91 4.20 2.02
C LEU A 154 12.62 5.00 2.21
N VAL A 155 12.57 5.92 3.18
CA VAL A 155 11.44 6.85 3.36
C VAL A 155 11.20 7.67 2.10
N LEU A 156 12.24 8.26 1.54
CA LEU A 156 12.14 9.07 0.32
C LEU A 156 11.68 8.22 -0.88
N ILE A 157 12.24 7.04 -1.06
CA ILE A 157 11.83 6.09 -2.10
C ILE A 157 10.35 5.71 -1.91
N TYR A 158 9.95 5.35 -0.70
CA TYR A 158 8.56 4.96 -0.45
C TYR A 158 7.58 6.13 -0.57
N PHE A 159 8.00 7.34 -0.21
CA PHE A 159 7.24 8.56 -0.43
C PHE A 159 6.97 8.80 -1.93
N THR A 160 8.01 8.76 -2.78
CA THR A 160 7.85 8.95 -4.23
C THR A 160 7.01 7.86 -4.87
N HIS A 161 7.12 6.62 -4.35
CA HIS A 161 6.28 5.49 -4.74
C HIS A 161 4.80 5.77 -4.43
N GLN A 162 4.49 6.07 -3.17
CA GLN A 162 3.11 6.30 -2.74
C GLN A 162 2.49 7.52 -3.41
N PHE A 163 3.27 8.58 -3.61
CA PHE A 163 2.85 9.74 -4.39
C PHE A 163 2.33 9.34 -5.78
N SER A 164 3.10 8.52 -6.48
CA SER A 164 2.80 8.11 -7.85
C SER A 164 1.65 7.10 -7.91
N VAL A 165 1.61 6.12 -6.98
CA VAL A 165 0.54 5.12 -6.91
C VAL A 165 -0.80 5.77 -6.62
N TYR A 166 -0.90 6.58 -5.57
CA TYR A 166 -2.17 7.24 -5.20
C TYR A 166 -2.53 8.34 -6.20
N GLY A 167 -1.53 9.10 -6.69
CA GLY A 167 -1.76 10.09 -7.73
C GLY A 167 -2.42 9.47 -8.96
N LEU A 168 -1.83 8.40 -9.53
CA LEU A 168 -2.43 7.72 -10.68
C LEU A 168 -3.78 7.09 -10.33
N SER A 169 -3.89 6.42 -9.20
CA SER A 169 -5.12 5.70 -8.81
C SER A 169 -6.35 6.61 -8.75
N TYR A 170 -6.21 7.80 -8.18
CA TYR A 170 -7.32 8.75 -8.06
C TYR A 170 -7.64 9.45 -9.37
N PHE A 171 -6.65 9.72 -10.21
CA PHE A 171 -6.86 10.45 -11.47
C PHE A 171 -7.19 9.54 -12.66
N LEU A 172 -6.86 8.24 -12.60
CA LEU A 172 -7.06 7.29 -13.69
C LEU A 172 -8.49 7.26 -14.24
N PRO A 173 -9.56 7.18 -13.41
CA PRO A 173 -10.93 7.20 -13.93
C PRO A 173 -11.26 8.52 -14.65
N GLY A 174 -10.81 9.66 -14.13
CA GLY A 174 -10.99 10.98 -14.74
C GLY A 174 -10.26 11.11 -16.07
N ILE A 175 -9.01 10.61 -16.14
CA ILE A 175 -8.22 10.58 -17.38
C ILE A 175 -8.94 9.72 -18.43
N ILE A 176 -9.40 8.50 -18.06
CA ILE A 176 -10.14 7.63 -18.98
C ILE A 176 -11.47 8.29 -19.40
N GLY A 177 -12.17 8.95 -18.49
CA GLY A 177 -13.41 9.68 -18.77
C GLY A 177 -13.22 10.82 -19.77
N SER A 178 -12.04 11.43 -19.81
CA SER A 178 -11.72 12.50 -20.79
C SER A 178 -11.47 11.97 -22.21
N TRP A 179 -11.39 10.66 -22.43
CA TRP A 179 -11.09 10.07 -23.75
C TRP A 179 -12.26 10.09 -24.75
N GLY A 180 -13.45 10.47 -24.32
CA GLY A 180 -14.61 10.59 -25.19
C GLY A 180 -15.91 10.30 -24.46
N GLN A 181 -16.97 9.99 -25.22
CA GLN A 181 -18.28 9.67 -24.64
C GLN A 181 -18.34 8.22 -24.14
N LEU A 182 -17.61 7.93 -23.05
CA LEU A 182 -17.63 6.65 -22.39
C LEU A 182 -18.73 6.62 -21.31
N THR A 183 -19.44 5.50 -21.22
CA THR A 183 -20.36 5.27 -20.11
C THR A 183 -19.59 5.06 -18.80
N PRO A 184 -20.18 5.36 -17.61
CA PRO A 184 -19.51 5.13 -16.34
C PRO A 184 -19.03 3.69 -16.15
N LEU A 185 -19.79 2.71 -16.66
CA LEU A 185 -19.37 1.30 -16.64
C LEU A 185 -18.14 1.04 -17.51
N GLN A 186 -18.05 1.64 -18.69
CA GLN A 186 -16.88 1.51 -19.56
C GLN A 186 -15.63 2.13 -18.91
N ILE A 187 -15.77 3.27 -18.26
CA ILE A 187 -14.69 3.91 -17.49
C ILE A 187 -14.22 2.96 -16.36
N GLY A 188 -15.15 2.38 -15.62
CA GLY A 188 -14.85 1.43 -14.57
C GLY A 188 -14.13 0.17 -15.07
N LEU A 189 -14.59 -0.42 -16.19
CA LEU A 189 -13.95 -1.59 -16.80
C LEU A 189 -12.52 -1.29 -17.28
N LEU A 190 -12.31 -0.15 -17.92
CA LEU A 190 -10.97 0.27 -18.36
C LEU A 190 -10.05 0.57 -17.16
N THR A 191 -10.59 1.17 -16.11
CA THR A 191 -9.85 1.42 -14.86
C THR A 191 -9.41 0.13 -14.17
N ALA A 192 -10.15 -0.96 -14.28
CA ALA A 192 -9.78 -2.25 -13.69
C ALA A 192 -8.54 -2.90 -14.34
N ILE A 193 -8.23 -2.60 -15.61
CA ILE A 193 -7.13 -3.22 -16.36
C ILE A 193 -5.76 -2.96 -15.70
N PRO A 194 -5.37 -1.73 -15.36
CA PRO A 194 -4.14 -1.47 -14.62
C PRO A 194 -4.07 -2.20 -13.26
N TRP A 195 -5.20 -2.36 -12.56
CA TRP A 195 -5.22 -3.09 -11.28
C TRP A 195 -5.01 -4.59 -11.44
N ILE A 196 -5.48 -5.18 -12.55
CA ILE A 196 -5.16 -6.57 -12.91
C ILE A 196 -3.65 -6.71 -13.14
N ALA A 197 -3.04 -5.76 -13.86
CA ALA A 197 -1.60 -5.73 -14.05
C ALA A 197 -0.86 -5.58 -12.71
N ALA A 198 -1.33 -4.71 -11.80
CA ALA A 198 -0.76 -4.51 -10.47
C ALA A 198 -0.78 -5.81 -9.64
N ALA A 199 -1.89 -6.54 -9.66
CA ALA A 199 -2.02 -7.84 -8.99
C ALA A 199 -1.02 -8.86 -9.57
N ALA A 200 -0.93 -8.96 -10.89
CA ALA A 200 0.01 -9.85 -11.56
C ALA A 200 1.47 -9.51 -11.18
N GLY A 201 1.85 -8.23 -11.22
CA GLY A 201 3.18 -7.78 -10.85
C GLY A 201 3.52 -8.06 -9.38
N GLY A 202 2.58 -7.82 -8.48
CA GLY A 202 2.73 -8.09 -7.04
C GLY A 202 2.94 -9.58 -6.72
N ILE A 203 2.38 -10.48 -7.52
CA ILE A 203 2.57 -11.93 -7.35
C ILE A 203 3.86 -12.42 -8.02
N LEU A 204 4.15 -11.93 -9.23
CA LEU A 204 5.22 -12.47 -10.06
C LEU A 204 6.60 -11.95 -9.69
N LEU A 205 6.73 -10.63 -9.47
CA LEU A 205 8.03 -9.97 -9.38
C LEU A 205 8.78 -10.19 -8.05
N PRO A 206 8.15 -10.22 -6.85
CA PRO A 206 8.89 -10.36 -5.59
C PRO A 206 9.76 -11.61 -5.51
N ARG A 207 9.38 -12.68 -6.23
CA ARG A 207 10.14 -13.93 -6.29
C ARG A 207 11.55 -13.77 -6.91
N PHE A 208 11.79 -12.72 -7.68
CA PHE A 208 13.08 -12.45 -8.31
C PHE A 208 13.99 -11.59 -7.44
N ALA A 209 13.45 -10.91 -6.41
CA ALA A 209 14.19 -10.04 -5.49
C ALA A 209 14.84 -10.82 -4.32
N ARG A 210 15.58 -11.91 -4.63
CA ARG A 210 16.13 -12.83 -3.61
C ARG A 210 17.44 -12.36 -2.99
N THR A 211 18.16 -11.45 -3.60
CA THR A 211 19.44 -10.92 -3.11
C THR A 211 19.38 -9.39 -3.06
N GLU A 212 20.12 -8.77 -2.14
CA GLU A 212 20.15 -7.31 -1.98
C GLU A 212 20.54 -6.60 -3.31
N GLN A 213 21.53 -7.13 -4.03
CA GLN A 213 21.94 -6.56 -5.32
C GLN A 213 20.80 -6.62 -6.34
N ARG A 214 20.08 -7.74 -6.42
CA ARG A 214 18.91 -7.88 -7.31
C ARG A 214 17.77 -6.96 -6.89
N SER A 215 17.49 -6.87 -5.59
CA SER A 215 16.46 -5.97 -5.04
C SER A 215 16.74 -4.52 -5.42
N ARG A 216 18.00 -4.07 -5.30
CA ARG A 216 18.41 -2.72 -5.71
C ARG A 216 18.23 -2.49 -7.21
N SER A 217 18.72 -3.40 -8.06
CA SER A 217 18.55 -3.30 -9.51
C SER A 217 17.07 -3.32 -9.91
N MET A 218 16.25 -4.14 -9.24
CA MET A 218 14.82 -4.21 -9.47
C MET A 218 14.09 -2.95 -9.01
N LEU A 219 14.49 -2.32 -7.89
CA LEU A 219 13.95 -1.04 -7.48
C LEU A 219 14.21 0.02 -8.55
N MET A 220 15.47 0.19 -8.96
CA MET A 220 15.83 1.16 -9.99
C MET A 220 15.05 0.91 -11.29
N ALA A 221 15.10 -0.33 -11.81
CA ALA A 221 14.41 -0.68 -13.05
C ALA A 221 12.89 -0.50 -12.91
N GLY A 222 12.30 -0.93 -11.79
CA GLY A 222 10.87 -0.80 -11.54
C GLY A 222 10.40 0.65 -11.50
N TYR A 223 11.16 1.54 -10.87
CA TYR A 223 10.85 2.97 -10.86
C TYR A 223 10.97 3.60 -12.26
N LEU A 224 11.97 3.21 -13.05
CA LEU A 224 12.07 3.65 -14.44
C LEU A 224 10.93 3.12 -15.31
N VAL A 225 10.52 1.87 -15.11
CA VAL A 225 9.35 1.29 -15.80
C VAL A 225 8.07 2.03 -15.39
N MET A 226 7.88 2.34 -14.11
CA MET A 226 6.74 3.15 -13.65
C MET A 226 6.76 4.55 -14.29
N ALA A 227 7.91 5.22 -14.29
CA ALA A 227 8.07 6.54 -14.89
C ALA A 227 7.76 6.52 -16.39
N THR A 228 8.31 5.53 -17.11
CA THR A 228 8.06 5.34 -18.55
C THR A 228 6.60 5.05 -18.83
N GLY A 229 5.98 4.15 -18.04
CA GLY A 229 4.56 3.83 -18.17
C GLY A 229 3.67 5.05 -17.96
N MET A 230 3.93 5.85 -16.93
CA MET A 230 3.19 7.10 -16.69
C MET A 230 3.43 8.14 -17.79
N ALA A 231 4.66 8.29 -18.30
CA ALA A 231 4.97 9.20 -19.39
C ALA A 231 4.24 8.80 -20.69
N ILE A 232 4.23 7.50 -21.03
CA ILE A 232 3.46 6.97 -22.16
C ILE A 232 1.98 7.27 -21.95
N GLY A 233 1.45 7.03 -20.74
CA GLY A 233 0.05 7.32 -20.37
C GLY A 233 -0.32 8.79 -20.51
N ALA A 234 0.65 9.71 -20.31
CA ALA A 234 0.41 11.14 -20.40
C ALA A 234 0.37 11.68 -21.85
N ILE A 235 1.07 11.05 -22.79
CA ILE A 235 1.26 11.59 -24.16
C ILE A 235 0.62 10.75 -25.26
N ALA A 236 0.36 9.46 -25.00
CA ALA A 236 -0.09 8.55 -26.04
C ALA A 236 -1.62 8.60 -26.24
N GLY A 237 -2.08 8.09 -27.37
CA GLY A 237 -3.52 7.88 -27.61
C GLY A 237 -4.09 6.81 -26.69
N HIS A 238 -5.42 6.81 -26.55
CA HIS A 238 -6.19 6.12 -25.51
C HIS A 238 -5.77 4.67 -25.21
N GLY A 239 -5.64 3.80 -26.24
CA GLY A 239 -5.25 2.40 -26.04
C GLY A 239 -3.81 2.24 -25.57
N VAL A 240 -2.88 3.01 -26.14
CA VAL A 240 -1.45 2.99 -25.76
C VAL A 240 -1.28 3.62 -24.37
N ALA A 241 -2.03 4.66 -24.04
CA ALA A 241 -2.04 5.24 -22.71
C ALA A 241 -2.45 4.22 -21.64
N LEU A 242 -3.51 3.42 -21.90
CA LEU A 242 -3.94 2.36 -20.99
C LEU A 242 -2.86 1.29 -20.78
N LEU A 243 -2.14 0.91 -21.84
CA LEU A 243 -0.98 0.00 -21.73
C LEU A 243 0.14 0.62 -20.90
N GLY A 244 0.42 1.92 -21.07
CA GLY A 244 1.38 2.66 -20.28
C GLY A 244 1.01 2.66 -18.78
N PHE A 245 -0.23 2.98 -18.44
CA PHE A 245 -0.72 2.93 -17.06
C PHE A 245 -0.69 1.51 -16.49
N SER A 246 -1.01 0.49 -17.30
CA SER A 246 -0.92 -0.91 -16.88
C SER A 246 0.52 -1.33 -16.62
N LEU A 247 1.48 -0.87 -17.43
CA LEU A 247 2.91 -1.10 -17.24
C LEU A 247 3.42 -0.44 -15.93
N ALA A 248 3.00 0.79 -15.65
CA ALA A 248 3.30 1.45 -14.38
C ALA A 248 2.69 0.69 -13.19
N ALA A 249 1.42 0.32 -13.29
CA ALA A 249 0.70 -0.39 -12.24
C ALA A 249 1.28 -1.78 -11.96
N PHE A 250 1.79 -2.49 -12.96
CA PHE A 250 2.47 -3.79 -12.79
C PHE A 250 3.63 -3.75 -11.79
N MET A 251 4.27 -2.59 -11.63
CA MET A 251 5.37 -2.41 -10.67
C MET A 251 4.90 -2.01 -9.26
N PHE A 252 3.64 -1.58 -9.04
CA PHE A 252 3.20 -0.99 -7.77
C PHE A 252 3.49 -1.88 -6.56
N PHE A 253 2.85 -3.02 -6.46
CA PHE A 253 3.00 -3.90 -5.28
C PHE A 253 4.35 -4.60 -5.23
N ALA A 254 4.98 -4.82 -6.37
CA ALA A 254 6.32 -5.39 -6.42
C ALA A 254 7.35 -4.45 -5.78
N MET A 255 7.33 -3.17 -6.12
CA MET A 255 8.25 -2.18 -5.54
C MET A 255 7.98 -1.98 -4.05
N GLN A 256 6.71 -1.90 -3.64
CA GLN A 256 6.35 -1.82 -2.23
C GLN A 256 6.87 -3.02 -1.42
N SER A 257 6.72 -4.23 -1.95
CA SER A 257 7.22 -5.45 -1.31
C SER A 257 8.75 -5.41 -1.16
N ILE A 258 9.48 -4.98 -2.18
CA ILE A 258 10.94 -4.88 -2.12
C ILE A 258 11.38 -3.84 -1.08
N ILE A 259 10.74 -2.68 -1.02
CA ILE A 259 11.04 -1.63 -0.03
C ILE A 259 10.85 -2.17 1.39
N PHE A 260 9.73 -2.85 1.65
CA PHE A 260 9.45 -3.41 2.97
C PHE A 260 10.38 -4.56 3.35
N ASN A 261 10.78 -5.38 2.39
CA ASN A 261 11.73 -6.47 2.63
C ASN A 261 13.17 -5.96 2.92
N TRP A 262 13.46 -4.71 2.62
CA TRP A 262 14.78 -4.13 2.93
C TRP A 262 14.91 -3.67 4.39
N LEU A 263 13.81 -3.31 5.02
CA LEU A 263 13.84 -2.76 6.37
C LEU A 263 14.42 -3.73 7.43
N PRO A 264 14.12 -5.05 7.39
CA PRO A 264 14.72 -6.02 8.30
C PRO A 264 16.23 -6.20 8.16
N SER A 265 16.83 -5.82 7.03
CA SER A 265 18.30 -5.87 6.86
C SER A 265 19.02 -4.71 7.55
N ILE A 266 18.28 -3.66 7.93
CA ILE A 266 18.84 -2.44 8.52
C ILE A 266 18.52 -2.37 10.01
N MET A 267 17.36 -2.89 10.41
CA MET A 267 16.83 -2.77 11.78
C MET A 267 16.30 -4.11 12.29
N SER A 268 16.45 -4.35 13.59
CA SER A 268 16.04 -5.59 14.24
C SER A 268 15.21 -5.36 15.50
N GLY A 269 14.51 -6.38 15.98
CA GLY A 269 13.74 -6.35 17.21
C GLY A 269 12.66 -5.26 17.26
N HIS A 270 12.54 -4.58 18.38
CA HIS A 270 11.56 -3.49 18.58
C HIS A 270 11.80 -2.28 17.66
N MET A 271 13.05 -2.04 17.25
CA MET A 271 13.38 -1.00 16.28
C MET A 271 12.73 -1.27 14.92
N LEU A 272 12.67 -2.52 14.49
CA LEU A 272 12.06 -2.91 13.22
C LEU A 272 10.56 -2.56 13.18
N ALA A 273 9.81 -2.95 14.20
CA ALA A 273 8.36 -2.70 14.26
C ALA A 273 8.04 -1.19 14.24
N GLY A 274 8.74 -0.38 15.05
CA GLY A 274 8.58 1.06 15.06
C GLY A 274 9.00 1.72 13.75
N SER A 275 10.06 1.21 13.12
CA SER A 275 10.55 1.71 11.83
C SER A 275 9.59 1.37 10.68
N PHE A 276 8.92 0.23 10.70
CA PHE A 276 7.84 -0.07 9.74
C PHE A 276 6.69 0.94 9.85
N GLY A 277 6.22 1.21 11.08
CA GLY A 277 5.17 2.21 11.31
C GLY A 277 5.58 3.60 10.83
N LEU A 278 6.80 4.02 11.15
CA LEU A 278 7.32 5.32 10.76
C LEU A 278 7.53 5.43 9.24
N LEU A 279 8.10 4.39 8.60
CA LEU A 279 8.26 4.31 7.15
C LEU A 279 6.90 4.42 6.44
N ASN A 280 5.91 3.67 6.92
CA ASN A 280 4.56 3.70 6.35
C ASN A 280 3.90 5.07 6.54
N CYS A 281 3.99 5.66 7.72
CA CYS A 281 3.45 6.99 8.03
C CYS A 281 4.03 8.07 7.10
N LEU A 282 5.37 8.14 7.02
CA LEU A 282 6.06 9.12 6.19
C LEU A 282 5.86 8.87 4.69
N GLY A 283 5.81 7.61 4.25
CA GLY A 283 5.53 7.26 2.88
C GLY A 283 4.10 7.63 2.45
N LEU A 284 3.11 7.39 3.31
CA LEU A 284 1.71 7.76 3.05
C LEU A 284 1.48 9.27 2.96
N CYS A 285 2.37 10.11 3.51
CA CYS A 285 2.35 11.54 3.21
C CYS A 285 2.50 11.81 1.70
N GLY A 286 3.28 10.97 0.98
CA GLY A 286 3.33 10.99 -0.49
C GLY A 286 1.97 10.65 -1.11
N GLY A 287 1.28 9.65 -0.57
CA GLY A 287 -0.07 9.27 -1.02
C GLY A 287 -1.12 10.36 -0.83
N PHE A 288 -0.98 11.20 0.20
CA PHE A 288 -1.81 12.39 0.37
C PHE A 288 -1.43 13.51 -0.61
N LEU A 289 -0.13 13.80 -0.73
CA LEU A 289 0.36 14.88 -1.58
C LEU A 289 0.22 14.58 -3.07
N GLY A 290 0.22 13.31 -3.47
CA GLY A 290 0.06 12.90 -4.87
C GLY A 290 -1.21 13.48 -5.49
N PRO A 291 -2.40 13.04 -5.06
CA PRO A 291 -3.65 13.56 -5.58
C PRO A 291 -3.79 15.08 -5.42
N PHE A 292 -3.34 15.64 -4.31
CA PHE A 292 -3.41 17.08 -4.07
C PHE A 292 -2.60 17.89 -5.10
N ILE A 293 -1.36 17.47 -5.38
CA ILE A 293 -0.50 18.16 -6.35
C ILE A 293 -1.00 17.93 -7.78
N LEU A 294 -1.40 16.70 -8.12
CA LEU A 294 -1.95 16.40 -9.43
C LEU A 294 -3.22 17.25 -9.70
N GLY A 295 -4.12 17.37 -8.73
CA GLY A 295 -5.30 18.23 -8.83
C GLY A 295 -4.96 19.70 -9.02
N ALA A 296 -3.96 20.20 -8.28
CA ALA A 296 -3.52 21.59 -8.45
C ALA A 296 -2.91 21.85 -9.86
N PHE A 297 -2.31 20.86 -10.49
CA PHE A 297 -1.86 20.96 -11.88
C PHE A 297 -3.04 20.92 -12.86
N GLU A 298 -4.01 20.02 -12.63
CA GLU A 298 -5.23 19.95 -13.44
C GLU A 298 -6.01 21.27 -13.40
N ASP A 299 -6.23 21.84 -12.20
CA ASP A 299 -6.92 23.12 -12.03
C ASP A 299 -6.26 24.27 -12.79
N ARG A 300 -4.92 24.25 -12.90
CA ARG A 300 -4.15 25.29 -13.58
C ARG A 300 -4.07 25.12 -15.09
N THR A 301 -4.03 23.87 -15.55
CA THR A 301 -3.75 23.55 -16.97
C THR A 301 -4.99 23.07 -17.73
N GLY A 302 -6.05 22.69 -17.01
CA GLY A 302 -7.25 22.08 -17.59
C GLY A 302 -7.05 20.66 -18.11
N ALA A 303 -5.87 20.05 -17.90
CA ALA A 303 -5.55 18.72 -18.39
C ALA A 303 -5.26 17.76 -17.24
N ALA A 304 -6.06 16.70 -17.09
CA ALA A 304 -5.91 15.69 -16.04
C ALA A 304 -4.55 14.96 -16.08
N THR A 305 -3.88 14.96 -17.23
CA THR A 305 -2.57 14.31 -17.40
C THR A 305 -1.37 15.21 -17.02
N SER A 306 -1.60 16.52 -16.84
CA SER A 306 -0.51 17.48 -16.60
C SER A 306 0.30 17.17 -15.34
N GLY A 307 -0.37 16.77 -14.26
CA GLY A 307 0.27 16.39 -13.00
C GLY A 307 1.10 15.11 -13.08
N LEU A 308 0.84 14.23 -14.05
CA LEU A 308 1.61 12.98 -14.21
C LEU A 308 3.08 13.23 -14.47
N TRP A 309 3.44 14.33 -15.11
CA TRP A 309 4.84 14.70 -15.35
C TRP A 309 5.61 14.96 -14.05
N PHE A 310 4.92 15.52 -13.04
CA PHE A 310 5.53 15.68 -11.73
C PHE A 310 5.77 14.32 -11.06
N ALA A 311 4.81 13.38 -11.18
CA ALA A 311 4.98 12.02 -10.69
C ALA A 311 6.12 11.29 -11.43
N VAL A 312 6.25 11.46 -12.75
CA VAL A 312 7.37 10.94 -13.54
C VAL A 312 8.71 11.48 -13.03
N ALA A 313 8.81 12.78 -12.79
CA ALA A 313 10.03 13.38 -12.25
C ALA A 313 10.39 12.81 -10.86
N LEU A 314 9.41 12.67 -9.97
CA LEU A 314 9.63 12.06 -8.65
C LEU A 314 10.03 10.59 -8.74
N LEU A 315 9.49 9.82 -9.67
CA LEU A 315 9.88 8.43 -9.88
C LEU A 315 11.33 8.33 -10.38
N ILE A 316 11.77 9.23 -11.25
CA ILE A 316 13.17 9.31 -11.70
C ILE A 316 14.07 9.64 -10.50
N VAL A 317 13.68 10.58 -9.65
CA VAL A 317 14.40 10.87 -8.39
C VAL A 317 14.47 9.63 -7.50
N GLY A 318 13.36 8.91 -7.32
CA GLY A 318 13.33 7.65 -6.56
C GLY A 318 14.27 6.57 -7.15
N ALA A 319 14.31 6.44 -8.47
CA ALA A 319 15.23 5.55 -9.17
C ALA A 319 16.70 5.93 -8.90
N LEU A 320 17.05 7.22 -9.00
CA LEU A 320 18.40 7.71 -8.71
C LEU A 320 18.77 7.51 -7.23
N VAL A 321 17.85 7.79 -6.31
CA VAL A 321 18.06 7.60 -4.87
C VAL A 321 18.31 6.13 -4.54
N SER A 322 17.68 5.19 -5.24
CA SER A 322 17.92 3.77 -5.05
C SER A 322 19.37 3.33 -5.29
N LEU A 323 20.11 4.08 -6.11
CA LEU A 323 21.55 3.85 -6.36
C LEU A 323 22.42 4.11 -5.12
N PHE A 324 21.97 4.97 -4.21
CA PHE A 324 22.71 5.34 -3.00
C PHE A 324 22.45 4.40 -1.80
N ILE A 325 21.52 3.46 -1.93
CA ILE A 325 21.35 2.41 -0.93
C ILE A 325 22.51 1.45 -1.05
N LYS A 326 23.49 1.58 -0.17
CA LYS A 326 24.59 0.60 -0.06
C LYS A 326 24.15 -0.50 0.90
N SER A 327 24.39 -1.76 0.52
CA SER A 327 24.33 -2.89 1.43
C SER A 327 25.33 -2.66 2.57
N SER A 328 24.85 -2.61 3.81
CA SER A 328 25.74 -2.80 4.93
C SER A 328 26.04 -4.29 4.98
N SER A 329 27.23 -4.68 4.50
CA SER A 329 27.73 -6.03 4.72
C SER A 329 27.56 -6.39 6.22
N SER A 330 26.72 -7.40 6.47
CA SER A 330 26.46 -7.89 7.83
C SER A 330 27.79 -8.22 8.50
N PRO A 331 28.03 -7.81 9.76
CA PRO A 331 29.27 -8.14 10.49
C PRO A 331 29.51 -9.63 10.66
N GLY A 332 28.51 -10.48 10.36
CA GLY A 332 28.63 -11.93 10.50
C GLY A 332 29.45 -12.66 9.45
N SER A 333 29.77 -12.06 8.28
CA SER A 333 30.55 -12.73 7.25
C SER A 333 32.09 -12.61 7.48
N ALA A 334 32.53 -11.72 8.34
CA ALA A 334 33.94 -11.58 8.69
C ALA A 334 34.38 -12.68 9.68
N SER A 335 33.49 -13.11 10.58
CA SER A 335 33.78 -14.15 11.58
C SER A 335 33.83 -15.58 10.99
N ALA A 336 33.05 -15.83 9.91
CA ALA A 336 33.10 -17.14 9.24
C ALA A 336 34.37 -17.34 8.40
N LYS A 337 34.94 -16.26 7.84
CA LYS A 337 36.22 -16.35 7.10
C LYS A 337 37.45 -16.46 8.01
N GLN A 338 37.38 -15.99 9.27
CA GLN A 338 38.45 -16.17 10.23
C GLN A 338 38.48 -17.59 10.81
N ALA A 339 37.32 -18.25 10.93
CA ALA A 339 37.25 -19.61 11.44
C ALA A 339 37.75 -20.69 10.46
N ASP A 340 37.67 -20.42 9.13
CA ASP A 340 38.19 -21.32 8.09
C ASP A 340 39.69 -21.11 7.81
N GLY A 341 40.23 -19.92 8.14
CA GLY A 341 41.67 -19.63 8.00
C GLY A 341 42.56 -20.17 9.12
N GLU A 342 41.97 -20.63 10.23
CA GLU A 342 42.73 -21.18 11.39
C GLU A 342 42.75 -22.72 11.41
N LYS A 343 42.20 -23.35 10.36
CA LYS A 343 42.19 -24.82 10.17
C LYS A 343 42.95 -25.29 8.92
N ALA A 344 43.75 -24.42 8.29
CA ALA A 344 44.62 -24.81 7.18
C ALA A 344 46.13 -24.72 7.63
#